data_6289d436a7ce082e4bac51a2a0689822
#
_entry.id   6289d436a7ce082e4bac51a2a0689822
#
_cell.length_a   1.000
_cell.length_b   1.000
_cell.length_c   1.000
_cell.angle_alpha   90.00
_cell.angle_beta   90.00
_cell.angle_gamma   90.00
#
_symmetry.space_group_name_H-M   'P 1'
#
loop_
_entity.id
_entity.type
_entity.pdbx_description
1 polymer ?
#
loop_
_entity_poly.entity_id
_entity_poly.type
_entity_poly.pdbx_seq_one_letter_code
_entity_poly.pdbx_strand_id
1 'polypeptide(L)'
;MIKQLLINLPVNNIEASKTFFSSLGFVRNETMSDENATCFNLENNIIVALLPTDHFKETIMGNSVADATTNETLLAIGLDSKEAVDNLLDTAVTSGAEELHDRVDMPEIYAGSFKDLDGHLWNVFHMRG
;
A
#
# COMPACT_ATOMS: atom_id res chain seq x y z
N MET A 1 12.77 2.66 22.37
CA MET A 1 12.84 1.80 21.16
C MET A 1 11.51 1.81 20.42
N ILE A 2 11.56 1.84 19.12
CA ILE A 2 10.36 1.82 18.28
C ILE A 2 9.74 0.43 18.33
N LYS A 3 8.46 0.35 18.69
CA LYS A 3 7.73 -0.92 18.78
C LYS A 3 6.87 -1.18 17.55
N GLN A 4 6.37 -0.11 16.91
CA GLN A 4 5.50 -0.21 15.74
C GLN A 4 5.73 0.97 14.83
N LEU A 5 5.51 0.76 13.55
CA LEU A 5 5.40 1.83 12.56
C LEU A 5 4.02 1.72 11.92
N LEU A 6 3.25 2.78 12.03
CA LEU A 6 1.97 2.89 11.35
C LEU A 6 2.09 3.91 10.22
N ILE A 7 1.81 3.47 9.02
CA ILE A 7 1.79 4.33 7.84
C ILE A 7 0.32 4.63 7.54
N ASN A 8 -0.06 5.89 7.72
CA ASN A 8 -1.46 6.30 7.56
C ASN A 8 -1.64 6.94 6.18
N LEU A 9 -2.59 6.43 5.41
CA LEU A 9 -2.88 6.89 4.06
C LEU A 9 -4.34 7.30 3.93
N PRO A 10 -4.62 8.45 3.30
CA PRO A 10 -6.02 8.84 3.04
C PRO A 10 -6.60 8.00 1.90
N VAL A 11 -7.86 7.61 2.04
CA VAL A 11 -8.59 6.89 1.00
C VAL A 11 -9.96 7.50 0.80
N ASN A 12 -10.46 7.49 -0.43
CA ASN A 12 -11.76 8.05 -0.75
C ASN A 12 -12.91 7.11 -0.42
N ASN A 13 -12.68 5.80 -0.53
CA ASN A 13 -13.70 4.78 -0.28
C ASN A 13 -13.08 3.64 0.51
N ILE A 14 -13.34 3.64 1.81
CA ILE A 14 -12.73 2.67 2.74
C ILE A 14 -13.08 1.22 2.38
N GLU A 15 -14.30 0.95 1.94
CA GLU A 15 -14.72 -0.41 1.59
C GLU A 15 -14.03 -0.90 0.32
N ALA A 16 -13.90 -0.03 -0.69
CA ALA A 16 -13.17 -0.38 -1.91
C ALA A 16 -11.69 -0.66 -1.62
N SER A 17 -11.07 0.17 -0.79
CA SER A 17 -9.66 0.01 -0.42
C SER A 17 -9.45 -1.25 0.41
N LYS A 18 -10.37 -1.53 1.33
CA LYS A 18 -10.34 -2.76 2.13
C LYS A 18 -10.36 -4.00 1.22
N THR A 19 -11.25 -4.02 0.24
CA THR A 19 -11.34 -5.11 -0.72
C THR A 19 -10.07 -5.22 -1.55
N PHE A 20 -9.57 -4.09 -2.03
CA PHE A 20 -8.35 -4.05 -2.84
C PHE A 20 -7.16 -4.65 -2.10
N PHE A 21 -6.83 -4.15 -0.92
CA PHE A 21 -5.65 -4.62 -0.18
C PHE A 21 -5.81 -6.03 0.34
N SER A 22 -7.02 -6.44 0.70
CA SER A 22 -7.29 -7.85 1.05
C SER A 22 -7.02 -8.78 -0.13
N SER A 23 -7.33 -8.35 -1.36
CA SER A 23 -7.06 -9.12 -2.58
C SER A 23 -5.57 -9.31 -2.81
N LEU A 24 -4.73 -8.39 -2.34
CA LEU A 24 -3.27 -8.51 -2.43
C LEU A 24 -2.69 -9.47 -1.38
N GLY A 25 -3.52 -9.98 -0.48
CA GLY A 25 -3.07 -10.86 0.59
C GLY A 25 -2.68 -10.15 1.87
N PHE A 26 -2.93 -8.84 1.97
CA PHE A 26 -2.69 -8.11 3.21
C PHE A 26 -3.69 -8.57 4.26
N VAL A 27 -3.21 -8.80 5.48
CA VAL A 27 -4.02 -9.32 6.58
C VAL A 27 -4.57 -8.17 7.41
N ARG A 28 -5.90 -8.06 7.46
CA ARG A 28 -6.56 -7.01 8.23
C ARG A 28 -6.37 -7.22 9.72
N ASN A 29 -6.00 -6.16 10.42
CA ASN A 29 -5.89 -6.15 11.88
C ASN A 29 -7.23 -5.69 12.46
N GLU A 30 -8.06 -6.64 12.89
CA GLU A 30 -9.39 -6.35 13.42
C GLU A 30 -9.34 -5.51 14.69
N THR A 31 -8.36 -5.78 15.55
CA THR A 31 -8.23 -5.08 16.83
C THR A 31 -7.96 -3.59 16.64
N MET A 32 -7.16 -3.24 15.64
CA MET A 32 -6.78 -1.85 15.37
C MET A 32 -7.71 -1.18 14.36
N SER A 33 -8.66 -1.91 13.78
CA SER A 33 -9.59 -1.36 12.81
C SER A 33 -10.90 -0.97 13.48
N ASP A 34 -11.50 0.13 13.00
CA ASP A 34 -12.80 0.59 13.44
C ASP A 34 -13.53 1.29 12.28
N GLU A 35 -14.53 2.09 12.58
CA GLU A 35 -15.30 2.83 11.57
C GLU A 35 -14.48 3.94 10.90
N ASN A 36 -13.39 4.39 11.53
CA ASN A 36 -12.55 5.49 11.04
C ASN A 36 -11.22 5.04 10.45
N ALA A 37 -10.90 3.76 10.53
CA ALA A 37 -9.65 3.25 10.00
C ALA A 37 -9.73 1.75 9.71
N THR A 38 -9.15 1.33 8.59
CA THR A 38 -8.91 -0.08 8.30
C THR A 38 -7.41 -0.29 8.29
N CYS A 39 -6.92 -1.13 9.20
CA CYS A 39 -5.49 -1.38 9.37
C CYS A 39 -5.13 -2.76 8.85
N PHE A 40 -4.00 -2.84 8.16
CA PHE A 40 -3.45 -4.10 7.65
C PHE A 40 -2.05 -4.31 8.19
N ASN A 41 -1.79 -5.51 8.68
CA ASN A 41 -0.43 -5.91 9.05
C ASN A 41 0.34 -6.29 7.79
N LEU A 42 1.43 -5.58 7.51
CA LEU A 42 2.38 -5.97 6.46
C LEU A 42 3.40 -6.94 7.04
N GLU A 43 3.83 -6.65 8.25
CA GLU A 43 4.69 -7.50 9.05
C GLU A 43 4.35 -7.24 10.51
N ASN A 44 4.94 -7.99 11.45
CA ASN A 44 4.57 -7.92 12.87
C ASN A 44 4.51 -6.49 13.43
N ASN A 45 5.44 -5.63 13.03
CA ASN A 45 5.57 -4.29 13.58
C ASN A 45 5.29 -3.18 12.57
N ILE A 46 4.85 -3.53 11.36
CA ILE A 46 4.59 -2.57 10.30
C ILE A 46 3.14 -2.67 9.87
N ILE A 47 2.41 -1.57 10.02
CA ILE A 47 0.98 -1.51 9.79
C ILE A 47 0.69 -0.36 8.82
N VAL A 48 -0.14 -0.64 7.82
CA VAL A 48 -0.72 0.40 6.96
C VAL A 48 -2.13 0.66 7.46
N ALA A 49 -2.41 1.90 7.81
CA ALA A 49 -3.73 2.32 8.24
C ALA A 49 -4.38 3.18 7.16
N LEU A 50 -5.52 2.73 6.66
CA LEU A 50 -6.28 3.45 5.64
C LEU A 50 -7.37 4.25 6.36
N LEU A 51 -7.35 5.56 6.17
CA LEU A 51 -8.30 6.48 6.82
C LEU A 51 -9.15 7.17 5.75
N PRO A 52 -10.47 7.25 5.96
CA PRO A 52 -11.28 8.13 5.10
C PRO A 52 -10.65 9.53 5.05
N THR A 53 -10.65 10.15 3.89
CA THR A 53 -9.94 11.42 3.67
C THR A 53 -10.30 12.49 4.71
N ASP A 54 -11.57 12.59 5.09
CA ASP A 54 -11.99 13.60 6.09
C ASP A 54 -11.36 13.32 7.45
N HIS A 55 -11.30 12.06 7.87
CA HIS A 55 -10.66 11.68 9.11
C HIS A 55 -9.15 11.90 9.04
N PHE A 56 -8.54 11.59 7.91
CA PHE A 56 -7.12 11.86 7.70
C PHE A 56 -6.79 13.34 7.85
N LYS A 57 -7.62 14.21 7.29
CA LYS A 57 -7.46 15.68 7.42
C LYS A 57 -7.46 16.12 8.87
N GLU A 58 -8.35 15.54 9.68
CA GLU A 58 -8.40 15.84 11.12
C GLU A 58 -7.13 15.35 11.80
N THR A 59 -6.68 14.16 11.46
CA THR A 59 -5.50 13.54 12.07
C THR A 59 -4.22 14.36 11.82
N ILE A 60 -4.08 14.95 10.64
CA ILE A 60 -2.94 15.81 10.31
C ILE A 60 -3.17 17.28 10.70
N MET A 61 -4.19 17.54 11.51
CA MET A 61 -4.44 18.85 12.11
C MET A 61 -4.61 19.98 11.09
N GLY A 62 -5.30 19.69 9.99
CA GLY A 62 -5.60 20.68 8.97
C GLY A 62 -4.47 21.01 8.00
N ASN A 63 -3.36 20.28 8.05
CA ASN A 63 -2.33 20.41 7.04
C ASN A 63 -2.85 19.94 5.68
N SER A 64 -2.19 20.35 4.60
CA SER A 64 -2.61 20.00 3.25
C SER A 64 -2.44 18.51 2.97
N VAL A 65 -3.42 17.94 2.28
CA VAL A 65 -3.39 16.54 1.84
C VAL A 65 -2.96 16.51 0.37
N ALA A 66 -2.00 15.63 0.05
CA ALA A 66 -1.64 15.38 -1.35
C ALA A 66 -2.82 14.73 -2.06
N ASP A 67 -3.06 15.10 -3.31
CA ASP A 67 -4.10 14.47 -4.14
C ASP A 67 -3.51 13.32 -4.95
N ALA A 68 -4.34 12.68 -5.78
CA ALA A 68 -3.94 11.52 -6.58
C ALA A 68 -2.87 11.84 -7.64
N THR A 69 -2.58 13.12 -7.88
CA THR A 69 -1.58 13.56 -8.86
C THR A 69 -0.25 13.95 -8.23
N THR A 70 -0.18 14.00 -6.90
CA THR A 70 1.02 14.39 -6.16
C THR A 70 1.34 13.34 -5.11
N ASN A 71 2.63 13.04 -4.95
CA ASN A 71 3.09 12.01 -4.03
C ASN A 71 4.28 12.50 -3.22
N GLU A 72 4.18 12.36 -1.91
CA GLU A 72 5.31 12.57 -1.03
C GLU A 72 5.99 11.25 -0.68
N THR A 73 5.23 10.16 -0.68
CA THR A 73 5.69 8.87 -0.18
C THR A 73 5.64 7.81 -1.28
N LEU A 74 6.68 7.01 -1.34
CA LEU A 74 6.73 5.79 -2.14
C LEU A 74 6.93 4.63 -1.18
N LEU A 75 5.99 3.69 -1.18
CA LEU A 75 6.07 2.51 -0.32
C LEU A 75 6.68 1.36 -1.12
N ALA A 76 7.72 0.74 -0.59
CA ALA A 76 8.40 -0.34 -1.29
C ALA A 76 8.32 -1.62 -0.46
N ILE A 77 7.84 -2.70 -1.09
CA ILE A 77 7.67 -4.01 -0.47
C ILE A 77 8.64 -4.99 -1.10
N GLY A 78 9.49 -5.61 -0.27
CA GLY A 78 10.39 -6.66 -0.72
C GLY A 78 9.76 -8.04 -0.51
N LEU A 79 9.78 -8.88 -1.53
CA LEU A 79 9.20 -10.22 -1.50
C LEU A 79 10.27 -11.29 -1.77
N ASP A 80 9.91 -12.54 -1.48
CA ASP A 80 10.86 -13.66 -1.46
C ASP A 80 11.26 -14.15 -2.85
N SER A 81 10.49 -13.86 -3.90
CA SER A 81 10.75 -14.39 -5.23
C SER A 81 10.20 -13.48 -6.32
N LYS A 82 10.70 -13.69 -7.55
CA LYS A 82 10.18 -13.03 -8.75
C LYS A 82 8.70 -13.39 -8.94
N GLU A 83 8.34 -14.64 -8.72
CA GLU A 83 6.97 -15.12 -8.88
C GLU A 83 6.02 -14.41 -7.92
N ALA A 84 6.47 -14.17 -6.68
CA ALA A 84 5.67 -13.42 -5.70
C ALA A 84 5.45 -11.96 -6.15
N VAL A 85 6.47 -11.34 -6.72
CA VAL A 85 6.35 -9.99 -7.30
C VAL A 85 5.33 -9.98 -8.42
N ASP A 86 5.46 -10.91 -9.37
CA ASP A 86 4.52 -11.01 -10.50
C ASP A 86 3.09 -11.23 -10.02
N ASN A 87 2.90 -12.14 -9.09
CA ASN A 87 1.56 -12.46 -8.57
C ASN A 87 0.92 -11.25 -7.89
N LEU A 88 1.68 -10.51 -7.10
CA LEU A 88 1.15 -9.33 -6.42
C LEU A 88 0.80 -8.24 -7.43
N LEU A 89 1.66 -7.96 -8.38
CA LEU A 89 1.41 -6.94 -9.40
C LEU A 89 0.23 -7.32 -10.29
N ASP A 90 0.15 -8.57 -10.72
CA ASP A 90 -0.97 -9.04 -11.55
C ASP A 90 -2.30 -8.92 -10.79
N THR A 91 -2.31 -9.29 -9.52
CA THR A 91 -3.49 -9.18 -8.68
C THR A 91 -3.88 -7.72 -8.47
N ALA A 92 -2.90 -6.85 -8.25
CA ALA A 92 -3.16 -5.42 -8.08
C ALA A 92 -3.85 -4.83 -9.31
N VAL A 93 -3.34 -5.13 -10.50
CA VAL A 93 -3.94 -4.66 -11.77
C VAL A 93 -5.35 -5.21 -11.94
N THR A 94 -5.53 -6.50 -11.72
CA THR A 94 -6.85 -7.14 -11.81
C THR A 94 -7.85 -6.52 -10.83
N SER A 95 -7.36 -6.04 -9.69
CA SER A 95 -8.19 -5.45 -8.63
C SER A 95 -8.39 -3.93 -8.77
N GLY A 96 -7.89 -3.33 -9.84
CA GLY A 96 -8.15 -1.92 -10.16
C GLY A 96 -6.96 -0.98 -10.09
N ALA A 97 -5.77 -1.45 -9.75
CA ALA A 97 -4.57 -0.62 -9.74
C ALA A 97 -4.06 -0.38 -11.16
N GLU A 98 -3.24 0.66 -11.29
CA GLU A 98 -2.56 0.97 -12.53
C GLU A 98 -1.08 0.58 -12.41
N GLU A 99 -0.60 -0.27 -13.31
CA GLU A 99 0.82 -0.57 -13.39
C GLU A 99 1.53 0.57 -14.12
N LEU A 100 2.62 1.11 -13.52
CA LEU A 100 3.17 2.39 -13.98
C LEU A 100 4.16 2.27 -15.13
N HIS A 101 4.89 1.15 -15.19
CA HIS A 101 5.92 0.92 -16.22
C HIS A 101 6.17 -0.58 -16.35
N ASP A 102 6.92 -0.95 -17.37
CA ASP A 102 7.34 -2.33 -17.56
C ASP A 102 8.18 -2.78 -16.36
N ARG A 103 8.05 -4.04 -15.99
CA ARG A 103 8.82 -4.61 -14.88
C ARG A 103 10.30 -4.64 -15.22
N VAL A 104 11.11 -4.32 -14.23
CA VAL A 104 12.56 -4.25 -14.36
C VAL A 104 13.14 -5.59 -13.99
N ASP A 105 13.87 -6.21 -14.92
CA ASP A 105 14.52 -7.52 -14.70
C ASP A 105 16.02 -7.36 -14.87
N MET A 106 16.71 -7.16 -13.75
CA MET A 106 18.14 -6.95 -13.71
C MET A 106 18.81 -8.08 -12.90
N PRO A 107 20.11 -8.29 -13.04
CA PRO A 107 20.77 -9.38 -12.29
C PRO A 107 20.55 -9.29 -10.77
N GLU A 108 20.54 -8.09 -10.20
CA GLU A 108 20.44 -7.90 -8.74
C GLU A 108 19.01 -7.79 -8.23
N ILE A 109 18.06 -7.38 -9.09
CA ILE A 109 16.72 -7.04 -8.63
C ILE A 109 15.68 -7.28 -9.72
N TYR A 110 14.52 -7.74 -9.29
CA TYR A 110 13.31 -7.78 -10.10
C TYR A 110 12.27 -6.90 -9.45
N ALA A 111 11.68 -5.97 -10.17
CA ALA A 111 10.81 -4.97 -9.57
C ALA A 111 9.74 -4.47 -10.51
N GLY A 112 8.65 -4.01 -9.92
CA GLY A 112 7.59 -3.29 -10.62
C GLY A 112 6.92 -2.32 -9.68
N SER A 113 5.97 -1.56 -10.21
CA SER A 113 5.29 -0.52 -9.45
C SER A 113 3.83 -0.44 -9.85
N PHE A 114 2.99 -0.10 -8.89
CA PHE A 114 1.59 0.19 -9.17
C PHE A 114 1.14 1.43 -8.41
N LYS A 115 0.12 2.05 -8.94
CA LYS A 115 -0.63 3.12 -8.29
C LYS A 115 -1.93 2.51 -7.80
N ASP A 116 -2.20 2.65 -6.51
CA ASP A 116 -3.41 2.07 -5.93
C ASP A 116 -4.66 2.89 -6.29
N LEU A 117 -5.81 2.52 -5.72
CA LEU A 117 -7.09 3.15 -6.04
C LEU A 117 -7.12 4.65 -5.72
N ASP A 118 -6.27 5.11 -4.83
CA ASP A 118 -6.23 6.51 -4.37
C ASP A 118 -5.01 7.26 -4.87
N GLY A 119 -4.22 6.64 -5.74
CA GLY A 119 -3.04 7.27 -6.32
C GLY A 119 -1.78 7.12 -5.50
N HIS A 120 -1.78 6.33 -4.43
CA HIS A 120 -0.58 6.05 -3.68
C HIS A 120 0.33 5.12 -4.46
N LEU A 121 1.63 5.38 -4.40
CA LEU A 121 2.63 4.63 -5.18
C LEU A 121 3.24 3.51 -4.35
N TRP A 122 3.31 2.34 -4.97
CA TRP A 122 3.88 1.13 -4.38
C TRP A 122 4.89 0.52 -5.32
N ASN A 123 6.12 0.31 -4.84
CA ASN A 123 7.10 -0.55 -5.51
C ASN A 123 7.04 -1.94 -4.91
N VAL A 124 7.16 -2.94 -5.75
CA VAL A 124 7.22 -4.34 -5.34
C VAL A 124 8.48 -4.94 -5.94
N PHE A 125 9.33 -5.49 -5.10
CA PHE A 125 10.63 -5.96 -5.58
C PHE A 125 11.06 -7.26 -4.94
N HIS A 126 11.99 -7.93 -5.60
CA HIS A 126 12.72 -9.08 -5.08
C HIS A 126 14.21 -8.84 -5.32
N MET A 127 14.97 -8.83 -4.23
CA MET A 127 16.43 -8.73 -4.31
C MET A 127 17.00 -10.11 -4.56
N ARG A 128 17.72 -10.26 -5.68
CA ARG A 128 18.40 -11.50 -6.04
C ARG A 128 19.76 -11.54 -5.39
N GLY A 129 20.11 -12.69 -4.88
CA GLY A 129 21.41 -12.90 -4.30
C GLY A 129 21.46 -12.84 -2.82
#